data_73e91bbef06ebebe09e6328033d26e27
#
_entry.id   73e91bbef06ebebe09e6328033d26e27
#
_cell.length_a   1.000
_cell.length_b   1.000
_cell.length_c   1.000
_cell.angle_alpha   90.00
_cell.angle_beta   90.00
_cell.angle_gamma   90.00
#
_symmetry.space_group_name_H-M   'P 1'
#
loop_
_entity.id
_entity.type
_entity.pdbx_description
1 polymer ?
#
loop_
_entity_poly.entity_id
_entity_poly.type
_entity_poly.pdbx_seq_one_letter_code
_entity_poly.pdbx_strand_id
1 'polypeptide(L)'
;LRICQVPGHTPGSIVILESRENYLFTGDAIGSGCGVWMQIPGSTDLKTYYDSLVHLMHWLVDNGGRMKFFGGHHMQAFESVAHPVYNPLGLGVLADMIDLVGQVLSGEIQGRPSNVSRVFTQEPLLYASYGRAEMQYLLSQK
;
A
#
# COMPACT_ATOMS: atom_id res chain seq x y z
N LEU A 1 21.15 -5.12 6.93
CA LEU A 1 19.98 -4.93 6.05
C LEU A 1 19.32 -6.27 5.77
N ARG A 2 17.98 -6.29 5.78
CA ARG A 2 17.15 -7.44 5.39
C ARG A 2 16.14 -6.98 4.36
N ILE A 3 15.79 -7.85 3.42
CA ILE A 3 14.91 -7.53 2.31
C ILE A 3 13.72 -8.49 2.33
N CYS A 4 12.51 -7.96 2.13
CA CYS A 4 11.30 -8.73 1.90
C CYS A 4 10.66 -8.27 0.58
N GLN A 5 10.23 -9.22 -0.23
CA GLN A 5 9.50 -8.94 -1.46
C GLN A 5 8.03 -8.67 -1.16
N VAL A 6 7.46 -7.63 -1.77
CA VAL A 6 6.06 -7.21 -1.56
C VAL A 6 5.43 -6.90 -2.93
N PRO A 7 5.15 -7.92 -3.75
CA PRO A 7 4.49 -7.74 -5.04
C PRO A 7 3.13 -7.05 -4.88
N GLY A 8 2.89 -6.03 -5.67
CA GLY A 8 1.65 -5.24 -5.61
C GLY A 8 1.72 -4.10 -6.60
N HIS A 9 2.12 -2.93 -6.13
CA HIS A 9 2.37 -1.74 -6.95
C HIS A 9 3.22 -2.06 -8.19
N THR A 10 4.29 -2.83 -8.00
CA THR A 10 4.97 -3.55 -9.09
C THR A 10 5.26 -4.99 -8.66
N PRO A 11 5.45 -5.94 -9.61
CA PRO A 11 5.82 -7.32 -9.27
C PRO A 11 7.17 -7.43 -8.56
N GLY A 12 8.06 -6.46 -8.78
CA GLY A 12 9.40 -6.41 -8.20
C GLY A 12 9.50 -5.55 -6.94
N SER A 13 8.39 -5.06 -6.38
CA SER A 13 8.40 -4.24 -5.18
C SER A 13 9.06 -4.98 -4.01
N ILE A 14 9.94 -4.28 -3.31
CA ILE A 14 10.64 -4.77 -2.12
C ILE A 14 10.55 -3.75 -1.00
N VAL A 15 10.70 -4.23 0.23
CA VAL A 15 10.96 -3.40 1.40
C VAL A 15 12.32 -3.77 1.99
N ILE A 16 12.99 -2.79 2.59
CA ILE A 16 14.33 -2.95 3.17
C ILE A 16 14.27 -2.59 4.64
N LEU A 17 14.58 -3.56 5.51
CA LEU A 17 14.69 -3.35 6.95
C LEU A 17 16.16 -3.03 7.32
N GLU A 18 16.36 -1.89 7.92
CA GLU A 18 17.58 -1.53 8.65
C GLU A 18 17.35 -1.85 10.14
N SER A 19 18.03 -2.91 10.64
CA SER A 19 17.72 -3.50 11.95
C SER A 19 18.34 -2.75 13.13
N ARG A 20 19.31 -1.85 12.93
CA ARG A 20 19.95 -1.10 14.02
C ARG A 20 18.99 -0.06 14.60
N GLU A 21 18.35 0.72 13.71
CA GLU A 21 17.46 1.81 14.06
C GLU A 21 15.98 1.44 13.91
N ASN A 22 15.72 0.20 13.44
CA ASN A 22 14.38 -0.29 13.11
C ASN A 22 13.66 0.59 12.07
N TYR A 23 14.35 0.93 10.99
CA TYR A 23 13.80 1.65 9.85
C TYR A 23 13.40 0.67 8.75
N LEU A 24 12.17 0.80 8.26
CA LEU A 24 11.67 0.07 7.12
C LEU A 24 11.48 1.04 5.94
N PHE A 25 12.28 0.87 4.91
CA PHE A 25 12.14 1.61 3.65
C PHE A 25 11.20 0.83 2.74
N THR A 26 10.02 1.39 2.48
CA THR A 26 8.93 0.68 1.80
C THR A 26 8.76 1.10 0.34
N GLY A 27 9.39 2.19 -0.09
CA GLY A 27 9.09 2.74 -1.41
C GLY A 27 7.58 2.93 -1.58
N ASP A 28 7.06 2.50 -2.71
CA ASP A 28 5.62 2.59 -3.00
C ASP A 28 4.87 1.26 -2.75
N ALA A 29 5.53 0.28 -2.11
CA ALA A 29 4.94 -1.04 -1.87
C ALA A 29 3.71 -1.01 -0.96
N ILE A 30 3.68 -0.12 0.04
CA ILE A 30 2.52 0.10 0.93
C ILE A 30 2.02 1.54 0.87
N GLY A 31 2.51 2.29 -0.07
CA GLY A 31 2.15 3.66 -0.34
C GLY A 31 2.81 4.68 0.59
N SER A 32 2.91 5.86 0.09
CA SER A 32 3.12 7.14 0.77
C SER A 32 2.82 8.25 -0.23
N GLY A 33 2.47 9.44 0.23
CA GLY A 33 2.10 10.54 -0.66
C GLY A 33 0.73 10.37 -1.28
N CYS A 34 0.57 9.50 -2.25
CA CYS A 34 -0.66 9.33 -3.03
C CYS A 34 -1.38 8.00 -2.74
N GLY A 35 -1.16 7.39 -1.60
CA GLY A 35 -1.59 6.02 -1.37
C GLY A 35 -0.85 5.05 -2.30
N VAL A 36 -1.40 3.87 -2.53
CA VAL A 36 -0.83 2.89 -3.47
C VAL A 36 -1.50 3.01 -4.83
N TRP A 37 -0.71 3.22 -5.86
CA TRP A 37 -1.18 3.22 -7.24
C TRP A 37 -1.06 1.82 -7.85
N MET A 38 -2.20 1.16 -8.04
CA MET A 38 -2.26 -0.13 -8.73
C MET A 38 -2.56 0.02 -10.23
N GLN A 39 -2.57 1.23 -10.76
CA GLN A 39 -2.80 1.49 -12.19
C GLN A 39 -1.54 1.41 -13.07
N ILE A 40 -0.38 1.16 -12.48
CA ILE A 40 0.88 1.08 -13.22
C ILE A 40 0.89 -0.18 -14.07
N PRO A 41 1.36 -0.13 -15.34
CA PRO A 41 1.47 -1.32 -16.17
C PRO A 41 2.29 -2.41 -15.48
N GLY A 42 1.70 -3.59 -15.33
CA GLY A 42 2.33 -4.72 -14.64
C GLY A 42 2.08 -4.77 -13.13
N SER A 43 1.32 -3.83 -12.53
CA SER A 43 0.82 -4.03 -11.16
C SER A 43 0.10 -5.37 -11.05
N THR A 44 0.22 -6.03 -9.89
CA THR A 44 -0.42 -7.34 -9.67
C THR A 44 -1.94 -7.21 -9.49
N ASP A 45 -2.63 -8.34 -9.45
CA ASP A 45 -4.00 -8.36 -8.94
C ASP A 45 -4.03 -8.08 -7.41
N LEU A 46 -5.21 -7.72 -6.91
CA LEU A 46 -5.40 -7.37 -5.49
C LEU A 46 -5.21 -8.56 -4.55
N LYS A 47 -5.48 -9.79 -5.01
CA LYS A 47 -5.26 -10.99 -4.18
C LYS A 47 -3.78 -11.23 -3.94
N THR A 48 -2.96 -11.15 -4.97
CA THR A 48 -1.50 -11.24 -4.86
C THR A 48 -0.95 -10.15 -3.95
N TYR A 49 -1.46 -8.92 -4.10
CA TYR A 49 -1.05 -7.81 -3.24
C TYR A 49 -1.45 -8.06 -1.78
N TYR A 50 -2.68 -8.50 -1.52
CA TYR A 50 -3.15 -8.85 -0.17
C TYR A 50 -2.24 -9.88 0.50
N ASP A 51 -1.95 -10.99 -0.20
CA ASP A 51 -1.11 -12.06 0.33
C ASP A 51 0.31 -11.57 0.65
N SER A 52 0.86 -10.67 -0.18
CA SER A 52 2.18 -10.10 0.06
C SER A 52 2.22 -9.17 1.27
N LEU A 53 1.14 -8.39 1.51
CA LEU A 53 1.02 -7.53 2.70
C LEU A 53 0.89 -8.37 3.98
N VAL A 54 0.10 -9.44 3.96
CA VAL A 54 -0.02 -10.37 5.09
C VAL A 54 1.32 -11.05 5.38
N HIS A 55 2.03 -11.49 4.34
CA HIS A 55 3.39 -12.04 4.49
C HIS A 55 4.34 -11.01 5.11
N LEU A 56 4.32 -9.79 4.64
CA LEU A 56 5.13 -8.70 5.20
C LEU A 56 4.81 -8.47 6.68
N MET A 57 3.52 -8.45 7.07
CA MET A 57 3.12 -8.28 8.46
C MET A 57 3.73 -9.37 9.36
N HIS A 58 3.62 -10.63 8.97
CA HIS A 58 4.22 -11.75 9.72
C HIS A 58 5.74 -11.59 9.82
N TRP A 59 6.40 -11.30 8.70
CA TRP A 59 7.84 -11.10 8.65
C TRP A 59 8.32 -9.96 9.57
N LEU A 60 7.55 -8.87 9.69
CA LEU A 60 7.86 -7.74 10.58
C LEU A 60 7.63 -8.09 12.06
N VAL A 61 6.55 -8.80 12.38
CA VAL A 61 6.28 -9.25 13.77
C VAL A 61 7.43 -10.13 14.27
N ASP A 62 7.91 -11.05 13.46
CA ASP A 62 9.05 -11.92 13.79
C ASP A 62 10.38 -11.15 13.97
N ASN A 63 10.42 -9.90 13.49
CA ASN A 63 11.61 -9.05 13.55
C ASN A 63 11.54 -7.89 14.57
N GLY A 64 10.60 -7.94 15.53
CA GLY A 64 10.63 -7.09 16.73
C GLY A 64 9.71 -5.86 16.77
N GLY A 65 8.84 -5.68 15.82
CA GLY A 65 7.56 -4.98 15.96
C GLY A 65 7.52 -3.45 16.01
N ARG A 66 8.51 -2.73 16.48
CA ARG A 66 8.48 -1.25 16.54
C ARG A 66 9.36 -0.64 15.47
N MET A 67 8.79 -0.39 14.30
CA MET A 67 9.53 0.13 13.17
C MET A 67 8.95 1.45 12.71
N LYS A 68 9.82 2.32 12.20
CA LYS A 68 9.43 3.53 11.47
C LYS A 68 9.50 3.25 9.99
N PHE A 69 8.39 3.44 9.28
CA PHE A 69 8.29 3.18 7.84
C PHE A 69 8.53 4.46 7.07
N PHE A 70 9.36 4.38 6.06
CA PHE A 70 9.66 5.47 5.15
C PHE A 70 9.26 5.06 3.73
N GLY A 71 8.17 5.62 3.25
CA GLY A 71 7.69 5.44 1.89
C GLY A 71 8.46 6.26 0.87
N GLY A 72 8.18 6.03 -0.41
CA GLY A 72 8.82 6.73 -1.52
C GLY A 72 8.45 8.22 -1.62
N HIS A 73 7.36 8.65 -0.98
CA HIS A 73 6.87 10.03 -0.96
C HIS A 73 6.76 10.55 0.47
N HIS A 74 6.59 11.87 0.63
CA HIS A 74 6.60 12.49 1.96
C HIS A 74 5.30 12.29 2.77
N MET A 75 4.18 11.93 2.12
CA MET A 75 2.89 11.72 2.77
C MET A 75 2.14 10.53 2.17
N GLN A 76 1.24 9.93 2.94
CA GLN A 76 0.45 8.77 2.53
C GLN A 76 -0.86 9.15 1.82
N ALA A 77 -1.59 10.11 2.37
CA ALA A 77 -2.92 10.45 1.88
C ALA A 77 -2.86 11.35 0.64
N PHE A 78 -3.70 11.05 -0.35
CA PHE A 78 -3.78 11.82 -1.58
C PHE A 78 -5.17 12.44 -1.82
N GLU A 79 -6.24 11.67 -1.72
CA GLU A 79 -7.59 12.17 -1.94
C GLU A 79 -8.26 12.68 -0.65
N SER A 80 -7.77 12.26 0.50
CA SER A 80 -8.23 12.73 1.80
C SER A 80 -7.35 13.87 2.31
N VAL A 81 -7.59 15.08 1.83
CA VAL A 81 -6.84 16.28 2.25
C VAL A 81 -7.05 16.58 3.74
N ALA A 82 -8.14 16.08 4.34
CA ALA A 82 -8.49 16.37 5.72
C ALA A 82 -7.56 15.70 6.76
N HIS A 83 -6.96 14.57 6.41
CA HIS A 83 -6.15 13.78 7.34
C HIS A 83 -4.91 13.19 6.66
N PRO A 84 -3.96 14.02 6.19
CA PRO A 84 -2.74 13.53 5.56
C PRO A 84 -1.90 12.73 6.57
N VAL A 85 -1.33 11.64 6.11
CA VAL A 85 -0.43 10.78 6.92
C VAL A 85 0.97 10.91 6.37
N TYR A 86 1.86 11.46 7.17
CA TYR A 86 3.25 11.74 6.80
C TYR A 86 4.21 10.65 7.27
N ASN A 87 5.36 10.55 6.62
CA ASN A 87 6.48 9.77 7.12
C ASN A 87 7.00 10.33 8.46
N PRO A 88 7.48 9.50 9.41
CA PRO A 88 7.46 8.05 9.33
C PRO A 88 6.08 7.46 9.60
N LEU A 89 5.71 6.45 8.81
CA LEU A 89 4.54 5.62 9.04
C LEU A 89 4.90 4.50 10.05
N GLY A 90 3.95 3.63 10.34
CA GLY A 90 4.16 2.49 11.22
C GLY A 90 3.28 1.29 10.88
N LEU A 91 3.38 0.23 11.67
CA LEU A 91 2.61 -1.02 11.50
C LEU A 91 1.11 -0.79 11.32
N GLY A 92 0.56 0.25 11.95
CA GLY A 92 -0.86 0.57 11.80
C GLY A 92 -1.27 0.91 10.38
N VAL A 93 -0.41 1.55 9.58
CA VAL A 93 -0.73 1.82 8.15
C VAL A 93 -0.71 0.52 7.35
N LEU A 94 0.21 -0.41 7.65
CA LEU A 94 0.21 -1.73 7.02
C LEU A 94 -1.03 -2.54 7.39
N ALA A 95 -1.46 -2.50 8.66
CA ALA A 95 -2.69 -3.15 9.10
C ALA A 95 -3.91 -2.56 8.36
N ASP A 96 -4.02 -1.22 8.34
CA ASP A 96 -5.10 -0.53 7.61
C ASP A 96 -5.10 -0.88 6.11
N MET A 97 -3.91 -1.09 5.49
CA MET A 97 -3.81 -1.50 4.07
C MET A 97 -4.26 -2.94 3.86
N ILE A 98 -3.91 -3.87 4.77
CA ILE A 98 -4.38 -5.26 4.72
C ILE A 98 -5.91 -5.28 4.81
N ASP A 99 -6.48 -4.55 5.78
CA ASP A 99 -7.92 -4.47 5.95
C ASP A 99 -8.60 -3.84 4.73
N LEU A 100 -8.04 -2.75 4.19
CA LEU A 100 -8.56 -2.11 2.98
C LEU A 100 -8.64 -3.08 1.80
N VAL A 101 -7.52 -3.75 1.49
CA VAL A 101 -7.49 -4.67 0.33
C VAL A 101 -8.40 -5.86 0.56
N GLY A 102 -8.43 -6.43 1.78
CA GLY A 102 -9.33 -7.52 2.17
C GLY A 102 -10.81 -7.15 2.01
N GLN A 103 -11.21 -5.96 2.48
CA GLN A 103 -12.60 -5.48 2.36
C GLN A 103 -12.99 -5.13 0.92
N VAL A 104 -12.06 -4.68 0.10
CA VAL A 104 -12.32 -4.50 -1.34
C VAL A 104 -12.50 -5.85 -2.02
N LEU A 105 -11.69 -6.85 -1.71
CA LEU A 105 -11.81 -8.21 -2.26
C LEU A 105 -13.13 -8.89 -1.84
N SER A 106 -13.53 -8.76 -0.58
CA SER A 106 -14.80 -9.30 -0.07
C SER A 106 -16.04 -8.56 -0.60
N GLY A 107 -15.86 -7.32 -1.09
CA GLY A 107 -16.95 -6.45 -1.53
C GLY A 107 -17.60 -5.61 -0.42
N GLU A 108 -17.06 -5.64 0.79
CA GLU A 108 -17.49 -4.78 1.89
C GLU A 108 -17.22 -3.30 1.59
N ILE A 109 -16.06 -3.02 0.99
CA ILE A 109 -15.74 -1.70 0.44
C ILE A 109 -15.88 -1.77 -1.08
N GLN A 110 -16.72 -0.89 -1.62
CA GLN A 110 -16.81 -0.65 -3.05
C GLN A 110 -16.05 0.63 -3.39
N GLY A 111 -15.06 0.51 -4.29
CA GLY A 111 -14.32 1.68 -4.75
C GLY A 111 -15.25 2.68 -5.46
N ARG A 112 -15.00 3.96 -5.25
CA ARG A 112 -15.62 5.05 -6.01
C ARG A 112 -14.73 5.49 -7.17
N PRO A 113 -15.25 6.15 -8.19
CA PRO A 113 -14.40 6.75 -9.23
C PRO A 113 -13.31 7.64 -8.59
N SER A 114 -12.07 7.43 -8.99
CA SER A 114 -10.94 8.23 -8.49
C SER A 114 -10.94 9.62 -9.14
N ASN A 115 -10.59 10.64 -8.38
CA ASN A 115 -10.35 12.00 -8.87
C ASN A 115 -8.96 12.14 -9.50
N VAL A 116 -8.09 11.15 -9.32
CA VAL A 116 -6.76 11.13 -9.92
C VAL A 116 -6.87 10.85 -11.42
N SER A 117 -6.08 11.56 -12.21
CA SER A 117 -6.03 11.32 -13.66
C SER A 117 -5.54 9.90 -13.94
N ARG A 118 -6.20 9.24 -14.88
CA ARG A 118 -5.74 7.98 -15.45
C ARG A 118 -4.47 8.26 -16.27
N VAL A 119 -3.38 7.69 -15.85
CA VAL A 119 -2.08 7.93 -16.50
C VAL A 119 -1.72 6.80 -17.45
N PHE A 120 -2.04 5.56 -17.10
CA PHE A 120 -1.55 4.39 -17.81
C PHE A 120 -2.66 3.48 -18.36
N THR A 121 -3.93 3.81 -18.16
CA THR A 121 -5.05 2.93 -18.50
C THR A 121 -6.23 3.70 -19.07
N GLN A 122 -7.04 3.03 -19.90
CA GLN A 122 -8.36 3.50 -20.34
C GLN A 122 -9.49 2.96 -19.45
N GLU A 123 -9.21 1.94 -18.65
CA GLU A 123 -10.15 1.39 -17.68
C GLU A 123 -10.47 2.42 -16.60
N PRO A 124 -11.71 2.45 -16.08
CA PRO A 124 -12.07 3.32 -14.96
C PRO A 124 -11.20 3.04 -13.74
N LEU A 125 -10.56 4.09 -13.24
CA LEU A 125 -9.76 4.03 -12.03
C LEU A 125 -10.67 4.19 -10.82
N LEU A 126 -10.57 3.27 -9.87
CA LEU A 126 -11.31 3.27 -8.62
C LEU A 126 -10.40 3.72 -7.48
N TYR A 127 -11.00 4.39 -6.51
CA TYR A 127 -10.38 4.79 -5.25
C TYR A 127 -11.08 4.10 -4.10
N ALA A 128 -10.31 3.61 -3.13
CA ALA A 128 -10.79 3.11 -1.86
C ALA A 128 -9.87 3.55 -0.72
N SER A 129 -10.43 3.70 0.47
CA SER A 129 -9.68 4.05 1.69
C SER A 129 -10.25 3.34 2.91
N TYR A 130 -9.36 3.05 3.87
CA TYR A 130 -9.70 2.51 5.18
C TYR A 130 -8.64 2.93 6.19
N GLY A 131 -9.06 3.48 7.34
CA GLY A 131 -8.15 4.01 8.33
C GLY A 131 -7.21 5.06 7.71
N ARG A 132 -5.91 4.77 7.71
CA ARG A 132 -4.84 5.63 7.15
C ARG A 132 -4.38 5.16 5.77
N ALA A 133 -4.94 4.08 5.25
CA ALA A 133 -4.56 3.52 3.97
C ALA A 133 -5.47 4.00 2.85
N GLU A 134 -4.88 4.21 1.68
CA GLU A 134 -5.58 4.56 0.45
C GLU A 134 -5.00 3.78 -0.72
N MET A 135 -5.82 3.45 -1.70
CA MET A 135 -5.33 2.91 -2.97
C MET A 135 -6.19 3.34 -4.16
N GLN A 136 -5.55 3.43 -5.32
CA GLN A 136 -6.22 3.48 -6.61
C GLN A 136 -5.99 2.14 -7.32
N TYR A 137 -7.04 1.55 -7.86
CA TYR A 137 -7.00 0.24 -8.48
C TYR A 137 -7.97 0.13 -9.67
N LEU A 138 -7.78 -0.87 -10.48
CA LEU A 138 -8.64 -1.20 -11.62
C LEU A 138 -9.61 -2.32 -11.24
N LEU A 139 -10.81 -2.28 -11.78
CA LEU A 139 -11.80 -3.32 -11.52
C LEU A 139 -11.31 -4.69 -11.99
N SER A 140 -10.52 -4.74 -13.05
CA SER A 140 -9.90 -5.97 -13.59
C SER A 140 -8.89 -6.62 -12.66
N GLN A 141 -8.42 -5.92 -11.61
CA GLN A 141 -7.47 -6.45 -10.63
C GLN A 141 -8.15 -7.11 -9.41
N LYS A 142 -9.48 -7.03 -9.33
CA LYS A 142 -10.25 -7.55 -8.20
C LYS A 142 -10.51 -9.08 -8.23
#